data_c80607173f438f9f7da4b75b96b02c8b
#
_entry.id   c80607173f438f9f7da4b75b96b02c8b
#
_cell.length_a   1.000
_cell.length_b   1.000
_cell.length_c   1.000
_cell.angle_alpha   90.00
_cell.angle_beta   90.00
_cell.angle_gamma   90.00
#
_symmetry.space_group_name_H-M   'P 1'
#
loop_
_entity.id
_entity.type
_entity.pdbx_description
1 polymer ?
#
loop_
_entity_poly.entity_id
_entity_poly.type
_entity_poly.pdbx_seq_one_letter_code
_entity_poly.pdbx_strand_id
1 'polypeptide(L)'
;MRDRGWVVLAVGAAALLALPFLRDQLGFPVFYLVFVSGALFWAAQATSWNILSGYSGYFSFGQGAFFGVGVYSLAFFFARRGLEWWVGVLLGGLLSMLLGLILGTIAFRLRKLRGEIFALLTLAIPFILVAVVRLSRTIDGGQGVGIPVPSYPDFLRPFQHFYFVLSVLVALLALSLAYAMRGTRYGWALFAIHDDEEVAEGLGVPTFRHKMIAIAVTGFLGGLSGAVFALNLGHVSPEGTFNLRVPLFVIVMSALGGRRHWAGPMVGAVYIHTLQNRLAAAGFEGWSLIILGAVLIALVLFAPDGLMSRFTRRPWTVTGVLAGVVIAMGLVDVGQPVDRLAVAMLVAAVTAFLPGGKKRRARVGETATTLGGVVPGPDGEGMPLPEVGRPLVTVSEVAKSFGGVDALAGVSVTVSEGELVGLVGPNGSGKTTLVNLLSGALPPTSGSITVDGVDIVGMTPHKITHLGLARTYQIPRPFLTLTVSDNVAIAIMFGRDPKGLGASRDAADAFLAMVGLDELAHAYPSEINLHERQLLEMARAMATGPRVLLLDEALAGLNPVEIDNAIAVVSRIHRSGVAIVLVEHLLRVVNQLSTRMIVLNQGLLLAEGEPAKVLSDPDVVTTYLGKRPNA
;
A
#
# COMPACT_ATOMS: atom_id res chain seq x y z
N MET A 1 -1.70 -3.01 22.25
CA MET A 1 -0.55 -3.57 21.51
C MET A 1 0.44 -2.51 21.00
N ARG A 2 0.04 -1.23 20.92
CA ARG A 2 0.87 -0.13 20.38
C ARG A 2 2.10 0.20 21.25
N ASP A 3 2.02 0.00 22.56
CA ASP A 3 3.11 0.34 23.48
C ASP A 3 4.24 -0.70 23.49
N ARG A 4 3.96 -1.97 23.22
CA ARG A 4 4.98 -3.04 23.26
C ARG A 4 6.08 -2.87 22.21
N GLY A 5 5.78 -2.35 21.03
CA GLY A 5 6.79 -2.14 19.97
C GLY A 5 7.78 -1.04 20.31
N TRP A 6 7.33 0.06 20.93
CA TRP A 6 8.21 1.12 21.41
C TRP A 6 9.11 0.64 22.53
N VAL A 7 8.59 -0.19 23.45
CA VAL A 7 9.38 -0.81 24.51
C VAL A 7 10.49 -1.70 23.92
N VAL A 8 10.15 -2.53 22.92
CA VAL A 8 11.15 -3.40 22.24
C VAL A 8 12.22 -2.56 21.55
N LEU A 9 11.84 -1.48 20.85
CA LEU A 9 12.80 -0.57 20.23
C LEU A 9 13.67 0.13 21.26
N ALA A 10 13.10 0.61 22.35
CA ALA A 10 13.85 1.31 23.41
C ALA A 10 14.84 0.36 24.14
N VAL A 11 14.39 -0.84 24.51
CA VAL A 11 15.25 -1.85 25.14
C VAL A 11 16.36 -2.31 24.19
N GLY A 12 16.02 -2.58 22.92
CA GLY A 12 17.00 -2.94 21.89
C GLY A 12 18.03 -1.82 21.66
N ALA A 13 17.55 -0.58 21.61
CA ALA A 13 18.41 0.60 21.51
C ALA A 13 19.39 0.71 22.69
N ALA A 14 18.88 0.62 23.91
CA ALA A 14 19.70 0.71 25.11
C ALA A 14 20.77 -0.40 25.14
N ALA A 15 20.38 -1.64 24.82
CA ALA A 15 21.31 -2.78 24.76
C ALA A 15 22.40 -2.58 23.70
N LEU A 16 22.05 -2.12 22.47
CA LEU A 16 23.02 -1.87 21.42
C LEU A 16 23.94 -0.69 21.76
N LEU A 17 23.42 0.41 22.29
CA LEU A 17 24.23 1.58 22.63
C LEU A 17 25.16 1.31 23.83
N ALA A 18 24.82 0.38 24.72
CA ALA A 18 25.68 -0.03 25.81
C ALA A 18 26.84 -0.98 25.37
N LEU A 19 26.67 -1.68 24.25
CA LEU A 19 27.60 -2.72 23.81
C LEU A 19 29.06 -2.24 23.62
N PRO A 20 29.36 -1.06 23.02
CA PRO A 20 30.74 -0.57 22.93
C PRO A 20 31.42 -0.38 24.28
N PHE A 21 30.66 0.05 25.31
CA PHE A 21 31.17 0.34 26.66
C PHE A 21 31.32 -0.92 27.52
N LEU A 22 30.49 -1.94 27.28
CA LEU A 22 30.55 -3.21 28.00
C LEU A 22 31.46 -4.24 27.32
N ARG A 23 31.95 -3.95 26.13
CA ARG A 23 32.71 -4.87 25.29
C ARG A 23 33.88 -5.51 26.01
N ASP A 24 34.70 -4.71 26.66
CA ASP A 24 35.92 -5.20 27.32
C ASP A 24 35.62 -6.09 28.53
N GLN A 25 34.50 -5.79 29.24
CA GLN A 25 34.02 -6.62 30.35
C GLN A 25 33.44 -7.96 29.87
N LEU A 26 32.84 -7.95 28.68
CA LEU A 26 32.21 -9.14 28.07
C LEU A 26 33.19 -9.94 27.21
N GLY A 27 34.44 -9.46 27.02
CA GLY A 27 35.46 -10.11 26.21
C GLY A 27 35.16 -10.15 24.71
N PHE A 28 34.34 -9.22 24.19
CA PHE A 28 33.96 -9.20 22.77
C PHE A 28 35.05 -8.54 21.90
N PRO A 29 35.56 -9.24 20.85
CA PRO A 29 36.42 -8.64 19.85
C PRO A 29 35.78 -7.47 19.09
N VAL A 30 36.58 -6.48 18.68
CA VAL A 30 36.15 -5.33 17.86
C VAL A 30 35.42 -5.78 16.56
N PHE A 31 35.82 -6.92 16.03
CA PHE A 31 35.19 -7.54 14.86
C PHE A 31 33.66 -7.61 14.96
N TYR A 32 33.12 -7.93 16.14
CA TYR A 32 31.66 -8.00 16.29
C TYR A 32 30.97 -6.65 16.19
N LEU A 33 31.61 -5.56 16.63
CA LEU A 33 31.07 -4.22 16.44
C LEU A 33 30.98 -3.85 14.96
N VAL A 34 32.05 -4.16 14.19
CA VAL A 34 32.09 -3.93 12.74
C VAL A 34 31.02 -4.77 12.03
N PHE A 35 30.90 -6.05 12.39
CA PHE A 35 29.89 -6.95 11.84
C PHE A 35 28.45 -6.43 12.09
N VAL A 36 28.16 -6.07 13.34
CA VAL A 36 26.83 -5.55 13.71
C VAL A 36 26.56 -4.19 13.06
N SER A 37 27.57 -3.31 12.93
CA SER A 37 27.42 -2.04 12.20
C SER A 37 27.01 -2.27 10.73
N GLY A 38 27.61 -3.26 10.08
CA GLY A 38 27.22 -3.67 8.73
C GLY A 38 25.78 -4.19 8.66
N ALA A 39 25.37 -5.02 9.61
CA ALA A 39 23.98 -5.49 9.70
C ALA A 39 23.00 -4.33 9.93
N LEU A 40 23.33 -3.35 10.78
CA LEU A 40 22.53 -2.16 11.06
C LEU A 40 22.44 -1.24 9.85
N PHE A 41 23.53 -1.06 9.10
CA PHE A 41 23.50 -0.34 7.82
C PHE A 41 22.51 -0.97 6.84
N TRP A 42 22.59 -2.27 6.63
CA TRP A 42 21.67 -2.98 5.75
C TRP A 42 20.24 -2.96 6.27
N ALA A 43 20.04 -3.04 7.58
CA ALA A 43 18.73 -2.91 8.21
C ALA A 43 18.10 -1.52 7.94
N ALA A 44 18.90 -0.45 8.05
CA ALA A 44 18.45 0.91 7.75
C ALA A 44 18.10 1.06 6.27
N GLN A 45 18.94 0.59 5.36
CA GLN A 45 18.71 0.64 3.91
C GLN A 45 17.48 -0.17 3.49
N ALA A 46 17.35 -1.41 3.98
CA ALA A 46 16.21 -2.28 3.66
C ALA A 46 14.89 -1.73 4.24
N THR A 47 14.92 -1.18 5.46
CA THR A 47 13.76 -0.55 6.09
C THR A 47 13.34 0.72 5.34
N SER A 48 14.31 1.55 4.94
CA SER A 48 14.10 2.73 4.11
C SER A 48 13.38 2.36 2.79
N TRP A 49 13.91 1.39 2.05
CA TRP A 49 13.30 0.90 0.81
C TRP A 49 11.88 0.37 1.03
N ASN A 50 11.67 -0.34 2.13
CA ASN A 50 10.40 -0.98 2.46
C ASN A 50 9.27 0.01 2.73
N ILE A 51 9.56 1.22 3.22
CA ILE A 51 8.57 2.27 3.47
C ILE A 51 7.87 2.67 2.16
N LEU A 52 8.60 2.82 1.07
CA LEU A 52 7.98 3.07 -0.24
C LEU A 52 7.51 1.74 -0.85
N SER A 53 8.45 0.83 -1.13
CA SER A 53 8.16 -0.32 -2.00
C SER A 53 7.38 -1.43 -1.28
N GLY A 54 7.64 -1.65 0.01
CA GLY A 54 6.95 -2.64 0.80
C GLY A 54 5.53 -2.23 1.20
N TYR A 55 5.33 -0.97 1.60
CA TYR A 55 4.03 -0.50 2.09
C TYR A 55 3.11 -0.06 0.96
N SER A 56 3.61 0.63 -0.09
CA SER A 56 2.76 1.13 -1.19
C SER A 56 2.76 0.26 -2.44
N GLY A 57 3.58 -0.80 -2.51
CA GLY A 57 3.67 -1.65 -3.69
C GLY A 57 4.44 -1.06 -4.88
N TYR A 58 4.90 0.18 -4.79
CA TYR A 58 5.70 0.82 -5.85
C TYR A 58 7.13 0.31 -5.82
N PHE A 59 7.41 -0.72 -6.61
CA PHE A 59 8.71 -1.37 -6.65
C PHE A 59 9.79 -0.45 -7.23
N SER A 60 10.82 -0.12 -6.44
CA SER A 60 11.86 0.85 -6.79
C SER A 60 13.25 0.22 -6.80
N PHE A 61 14.03 0.45 -7.87
CA PHE A 61 15.48 0.21 -7.90
C PHE A 61 16.30 1.46 -7.51
N GLY A 62 15.64 2.56 -7.15
CA GLY A 62 16.28 3.84 -6.85
C GLY A 62 17.06 3.90 -5.53
N GLN A 63 17.07 2.84 -4.73
CA GLN A 63 17.77 2.85 -3.43
C GLN A 63 19.29 3.09 -3.60
N GLY A 64 19.88 2.58 -4.69
CA GLY A 64 21.28 2.86 -5.02
C GLY A 64 21.57 4.33 -5.30
N ALA A 65 20.60 5.06 -5.89
CA ALA A 65 20.71 6.49 -6.11
C ALA A 65 20.65 7.27 -4.79
N PHE A 66 19.69 6.96 -3.91
CA PHE A 66 19.58 7.60 -2.60
C PHE A 66 20.80 7.36 -1.73
N PHE A 67 21.28 6.12 -1.67
CA PHE A 67 22.53 5.75 -1.02
C PHE A 67 23.70 6.55 -1.57
N GLY A 68 23.87 6.55 -2.91
CA GLY A 68 25.00 7.20 -3.57
C GLY A 68 25.02 8.72 -3.41
N VAL A 69 23.85 9.39 -3.45
CA VAL A 69 23.75 10.83 -3.15
C VAL A 69 24.19 11.11 -1.71
N GLY A 70 23.82 10.25 -0.76
CA GLY A 70 24.29 10.36 0.63
C GLY A 70 25.81 10.26 0.73
N VAL A 71 26.39 9.23 0.12
CA VAL A 71 27.85 9.00 0.09
C VAL A 71 28.59 10.20 -0.51
N TYR A 72 28.16 10.66 -1.68
CA TYR A 72 28.80 11.79 -2.38
C TYR A 72 28.53 13.14 -1.70
N SER A 73 27.44 13.30 -0.99
CA SER A 73 27.22 14.50 -0.16
C SER A 73 28.24 14.60 0.96
N LEU A 74 28.49 13.51 1.67
CA LEU A 74 29.56 13.49 2.67
C LEU A 74 30.94 13.75 2.04
N ALA A 75 31.27 13.06 0.94
CA ALA A 75 32.56 13.24 0.23
C ALA A 75 32.73 14.70 -0.21
N PHE A 76 31.70 15.34 -0.72
CA PHE A 76 31.78 16.73 -1.19
C PHE A 76 31.85 17.73 -0.03
N PHE A 77 30.92 17.69 0.91
CA PHE A 77 30.82 18.71 1.95
C PHE A 77 31.87 18.54 3.04
N PHE A 78 32.13 17.32 3.48
CA PHE A 78 33.12 17.05 4.51
C PHE A 78 34.56 16.97 3.94
N ALA A 79 34.84 16.06 2.98
CA ALA A 79 36.20 15.83 2.54
C ALA A 79 36.76 16.94 1.62
N ARG A 80 35.91 17.52 0.72
CA ARG A 80 36.38 18.56 -0.22
C ARG A 80 36.20 19.99 0.27
N ARG A 81 35.08 20.29 0.98
CA ARG A 81 34.78 21.64 1.45
C ARG A 81 35.19 21.88 2.89
N GLY A 82 35.63 20.86 3.62
CA GLY A 82 36.09 20.97 5.00
C GLY A 82 35.03 21.33 6.01
N LEU A 83 33.72 21.09 5.68
CA LEU A 83 32.64 21.26 6.64
C LEU A 83 32.68 20.13 7.67
N GLU A 84 32.02 20.32 8.79
CA GLU A 84 31.88 19.27 9.80
C GLU A 84 31.19 18.02 9.23
N TRP A 85 31.62 16.83 9.61
CA TRP A 85 31.13 15.56 9.09
C TRP A 85 29.60 15.39 9.25
N TRP A 86 29.05 15.83 10.38
CA TRP A 86 27.61 15.74 10.65
C TRP A 86 26.78 16.61 9.70
N VAL A 87 27.32 17.75 9.23
CA VAL A 87 26.68 18.59 8.18
C VAL A 87 26.59 17.80 6.88
N GLY A 88 27.69 17.11 6.49
CA GLY A 88 27.72 16.26 5.30
C GLY A 88 26.71 15.12 5.38
N VAL A 89 26.57 14.50 6.56
CA VAL A 89 25.58 13.43 6.81
C VAL A 89 24.14 13.96 6.68
N LEU A 90 23.83 15.08 7.32
CA LEU A 90 22.48 15.69 7.27
C LEU A 90 22.13 16.13 5.84
N LEU A 91 23.03 16.81 5.15
CA LEU A 91 22.85 17.21 3.75
C LEU A 91 22.70 16.01 2.84
N GLY A 92 23.37 14.89 3.12
CA GLY A 92 23.21 13.62 2.40
C GLY A 92 21.79 13.10 2.46
N GLY A 93 21.17 13.13 3.64
CA GLY A 93 19.77 12.79 3.81
C GLY A 93 18.82 13.77 3.08
N LEU A 94 19.05 15.07 3.23
CA LEU A 94 18.19 16.11 2.63
C LEU A 94 18.26 16.15 1.09
N LEU A 95 19.46 16.03 0.52
CA LEU A 95 19.63 15.99 -0.95
C LEU A 95 19.04 14.72 -1.56
N SER A 96 19.17 13.59 -0.87
CA SER A 96 18.52 12.34 -1.28
C SER A 96 17.00 12.42 -1.17
N MET A 97 16.47 13.09 -0.14
CA MET A 97 15.04 13.39 -0.03
C MET A 97 14.57 14.26 -1.20
N LEU A 98 15.31 15.32 -1.54
CA LEU A 98 15.00 16.19 -2.67
C LEU A 98 15.00 15.42 -3.99
N LEU A 99 15.99 14.56 -4.22
CA LEU A 99 16.02 13.65 -5.38
C LEU A 99 14.76 12.78 -5.40
N GLY A 100 14.37 12.20 -4.28
CA GLY A 100 13.14 11.41 -4.14
C GLY A 100 11.88 12.20 -4.48
N LEU A 101 11.79 13.45 -4.02
CA LEU A 101 10.65 14.35 -4.33
C LEU A 101 10.59 14.70 -5.82
N ILE A 102 11.73 14.94 -6.46
CA ILE A 102 11.80 15.20 -7.91
C ILE A 102 11.31 13.97 -8.68
N LEU A 103 11.85 12.79 -8.37
CA LEU A 103 11.46 11.53 -9.01
C LEU A 103 9.99 11.20 -8.77
N GLY A 104 9.51 11.36 -7.55
CA GLY A 104 8.11 11.15 -7.20
C GLY A 104 7.17 12.09 -7.94
N THR A 105 7.55 13.36 -8.11
CA THR A 105 6.74 14.34 -8.84
C THR A 105 6.60 13.95 -10.31
N ILE A 106 7.67 13.46 -10.95
CA ILE A 106 7.66 13.00 -12.32
C ILE A 106 6.84 11.70 -12.44
N ALA A 107 7.15 10.71 -11.59
CA ALA A 107 6.58 9.38 -11.71
C ALA A 107 5.10 9.31 -11.31
N PHE A 108 4.70 9.97 -10.21
CA PHE A 108 3.35 9.81 -9.66
C PHE A 108 2.30 10.75 -10.29
N ARG A 109 2.72 11.80 -11.02
CA ARG A 109 1.81 12.61 -11.82
C ARG A 109 1.34 11.90 -13.09
N LEU A 110 2.18 11.06 -13.66
CA LEU A 110 1.86 10.34 -14.89
C LEU A 110 1.19 9.01 -14.52
N ARG A 111 -0.14 8.98 -14.55
CA ARG A 111 -0.94 7.77 -14.19
C ARG A 111 -0.51 6.49 -14.95
N LYS A 112 0.15 6.64 -16.09
CA LYS A 112 0.70 5.53 -16.89
C LYS A 112 2.01 4.95 -16.34
N LEU A 113 2.73 5.67 -15.46
CA LEU A 113 4.01 5.22 -14.89
C LEU A 113 3.80 4.40 -13.61
N ARG A 114 3.02 3.31 -13.70
CA ARG A 114 2.79 2.39 -12.59
C ARG A 114 3.58 1.09 -12.78
N GLY A 115 3.79 0.35 -11.69
CA GLY A 115 4.37 -0.98 -11.72
C GLY A 115 5.76 -1.01 -12.34
N GLU A 116 5.92 -1.75 -13.42
CA GLU A 116 7.20 -2.02 -14.07
C GLU A 116 7.89 -0.76 -14.62
N ILE A 117 7.11 0.19 -15.16
CA ILE A 117 7.66 1.43 -15.73
C ILE A 117 8.31 2.29 -14.62
N PHE A 118 7.70 2.34 -13.43
CA PHE A 118 8.31 3.01 -12.27
C PHE A 118 9.63 2.35 -11.86
N ALA A 119 9.68 1.01 -11.86
CA ALA A 119 10.87 0.25 -11.56
C ALA A 119 12.01 0.58 -12.55
N LEU A 120 11.72 0.59 -13.86
CA LEU A 120 12.68 0.95 -14.91
C LEU A 120 13.16 2.40 -14.80
N LEU A 121 12.25 3.34 -14.54
CA LEU A 121 12.62 4.75 -14.31
C LEU A 121 13.62 4.88 -13.17
N THR A 122 13.33 4.25 -12.03
CA THR A 122 14.21 4.32 -10.85
C THR A 122 15.51 3.56 -11.03
N LEU A 123 15.55 2.54 -11.89
CA LEU A 123 16.76 1.80 -12.28
C LEU A 123 17.75 2.67 -13.08
N ALA A 124 17.25 3.58 -13.92
CA ALA A 124 18.10 4.44 -14.74
C ALA A 124 18.85 5.52 -13.94
N ILE A 125 18.32 5.95 -12.81
CA ILE A 125 18.84 7.10 -12.05
C ILE A 125 20.27 6.90 -11.54
N PRO A 126 20.67 5.76 -10.94
CA PRO A 126 22.07 5.55 -10.55
C PRO A 126 23.06 5.76 -11.71
N PHE A 127 22.73 5.29 -12.92
CA PHE A 127 23.60 5.45 -14.10
C PHE A 127 23.73 6.91 -14.54
N ILE A 128 22.61 7.67 -14.48
CA ILE A 128 22.63 9.12 -14.73
C ILE A 128 23.53 9.82 -13.71
N LEU A 129 23.43 9.46 -12.44
CA LEU A 129 24.24 10.07 -11.38
C LEU A 129 25.73 9.75 -11.53
N VAL A 130 26.10 8.53 -11.97
CA VAL A 130 27.50 8.22 -12.33
C VAL A 130 28.01 9.20 -13.39
N ALA A 131 27.24 9.42 -14.46
CA ALA A 131 27.63 10.34 -15.52
C ALA A 131 27.77 11.80 -15.02
N VAL A 132 26.82 12.26 -14.19
CA VAL A 132 26.86 13.61 -13.59
C VAL A 132 28.10 13.78 -12.72
N VAL A 133 28.43 12.82 -11.87
CA VAL A 133 29.62 12.88 -10.99
C VAL A 133 30.90 12.87 -11.80
N ARG A 134 31.02 12.02 -12.84
CA ARG A 134 32.18 11.96 -13.73
C ARG A 134 32.41 13.26 -14.50
N LEU A 135 31.36 13.88 -14.99
CA LEU A 135 31.43 15.14 -15.76
C LEU A 135 31.77 16.34 -14.86
N SER A 136 31.43 16.28 -13.57
CA SER A 136 31.60 17.39 -12.65
C SER A 136 32.95 17.36 -11.94
N ARG A 137 33.94 18.12 -12.45
CA ARG A 137 35.25 18.28 -11.80
C ARG A 137 35.18 18.85 -10.39
N THR A 138 34.11 19.59 -10.06
CA THR A 138 33.89 20.14 -8.72
C THR A 138 33.45 19.08 -7.72
N ILE A 139 32.80 18.01 -8.17
CA ILE A 139 32.39 16.90 -7.31
C ILE A 139 33.51 15.86 -7.21
N ASP A 140 33.95 15.30 -8.35
CA ASP A 140 34.90 14.19 -8.38
C ASP A 140 35.71 14.17 -9.68
N GLY A 141 35.10 14.42 -10.83
CA GLY A 141 35.73 14.26 -12.14
C GLY A 141 36.06 12.81 -12.49
N GLY A 142 35.46 11.84 -11.79
CA GLY A 142 35.64 10.41 -12.01
C GLY A 142 36.86 9.79 -11.35
N GLN A 143 37.63 10.56 -10.55
CA GLN A 143 38.88 10.09 -9.91
C GLN A 143 38.65 9.44 -8.53
N GLY A 144 37.49 9.62 -7.95
CA GLY A 144 37.18 9.25 -6.59
C GLY A 144 37.62 10.29 -5.54
N VAL A 145 37.08 10.18 -4.34
CA VAL A 145 37.34 11.09 -3.22
C VAL A 145 37.73 10.29 -1.99
N GLY A 146 38.92 10.63 -1.42
CA GLY A 146 39.32 10.11 -0.11
C GLY A 146 38.54 10.79 1.00
N ILE A 147 37.97 10.01 1.92
CA ILE A 147 37.25 10.51 3.07
C ILE A 147 38.15 10.44 4.30
N PRO A 148 38.55 11.59 4.90
CA PRO A 148 39.36 11.60 6.10
C PRO A 148 38.59 11.05 7.30
N VAL A 149 39.32 10.57 8.31
CA VAL A 149 38.69 10.18 9.58
C VAL A 149 38.14 11.43 10.25
N PRO A 150 36.85 11.45 10.63
CA PRO A 150 36.23 12.61 11.26
C PRO A 150 36.78 12.84 12.68
N SER A 151 36.62 14.07 13.19
CA SER A 151 36.80 14.35 14.62
C SER A 151 35.61 13.76 15.39
N TYR A 152 35.87 13.01 16.45
CA TYR A 152 34.84 12.40 17.31
C TYR A 152 35.25 12.45 18.78
N PRO A 153 34.30 12.37 19.74
CA PRO A 153 34.59 12.45 21.17
C PRO A 153 35.50 11.32 21.66
N ASP A 154 36.40 11.63 22.59
CA ASP A 154 37.38 10.68 23.11
C ASP A 154 36.77 9.45 23.80
N PHE A 155 35.58 9.59 24.40
CA PHE A 155 34.87 8.47 25.04
C PHE A 155 34.31 7.43 24.03
N LEU A 156 34.32 7.75 22.73
CA LEU A 156 33.98 6.85 21.63
C LEU A 156 35.18 6.27 20.91
N ARG A 157 36.37 6.37 21.47
CA ARG A 157 37.56 5.69 20.92
C ARG A 157 37.52 4.18 21.19
N PRO A 158 37.93 3.34 20.22
CA PRO A 158 38.46 3.66 18.88
C PRO A 158 37.33 4.04 17.89
N PHE A 159 37.68 4.45 16.66
CA PHE A 159 36.76 4.88 15.60
C PHE A 159 35.57 3.91 15.36
N GLN A 160 35.79 2.62 15.53
CA GLN A 160 34.77 1.59 15.39
C GLN A 160 33.59 1.75 16.39
N HIS A 161 33.88 2.26 17.61
CA HIS A 161 32.82 2.57 18.60
C HIS A 161 31.95 3.75 18.12
N PHE A 162 32.60 4.81 17.62
CA PHE A 162 31.92 5.97 17.06
C PHE A 162 31.03 5.58 15.86
N TYR A 163 31.61 4.84 14.89
CA TYR A 163 30.88 4.37 13.73
C TYR A 163 29.71 3.45 14.10
N PHE A 164 29.90 2.57 15.08
CA PHE A 164 28.85 1.70 15.59
C PHE A 164 27.69 2.50 16.17
N VAL A 165 27.94 3.49 17.03
CA VAL A 165 26.90 4.34 17.62
C VAL A 165 26.10 5.07 16.53
N LEU A 166 26.78 5.63 15.52
CA LEU A 166 26.09 6.26 14.38
C LEU A 166 25.21 5.27 13.61
N SER A 167 25.72 4.06 13.36
CA SER A 167 24.97 3.00 12.69
C SER A 167 23.72 2.60 13.49
N VAL A 168 23.83 2.49 14.82
CA VAL A 168 22.68 2.24 15.71
C VAL A 168 21.66 3.36 15.59
N LEU A 169 22.08 4.63 15.67
CA LEU A 169 21.17 5.78 15.63
C LEU A 169 20.39 5.84 14.30
N VAL A 170 21.07 5.63 13.17
CA VAL A 170 20.41 5.63 11.86
C VAL A 170 19.45 4.45 11.70
N ALA A 171 19.85 3.25 12.12
CA ALA A 171 18.97 2.08 12.08
C ALA A 171 17.75 2.25 12.99
N LEU A 172 17.92 2.80 14.18
CA LEU A 172 16.81 3.11 15.10
C LEU A 172 15.87 4.15 14.52
N LEU A 173 16.42 5.20 13.90
CA LEU A 173 15.59 6.21 13.23
C LEU A 173 14.73 5.57 12.13
N ALA A 174 15.34 4.72 11.27
CA ALA A 174 14.62 4.03 10.20
C ALA A 174 13.52 3.11 10.74
N LEU A 175 13.84 2.29 11.75
CA LEU A 175 12.89 1.37 12.38
C LEU A 175 11.76 2.11 13.12
N SER A 176 12.10 3.19 13.82
CA SER A 176 11.13 4.02 14.55
C SER A 176 10.15 4.70 13.59
N LEU A 177 10.63 5.23 12.46
CA LEU A 177 9.79 5.82 11.44
C LEU A 177 8.90 4.76 10.76
N ALA A 178 9.44 3.59 10.41
CA ALA A 178 8.65 2.50 9.84
C ALA A 178 7.56 2.01 10.81
N TYR A 179 7.89 1.87 12.09
CA TYR A 179 6.94 1.49 13.14
C TYR A 179 5.84 2.54 13.34
N ALA A 180 6.23 3.82 13.45
CA ALA A 180 5.30 4.93 13.59
C ALA A 180 4.37 5.03 12.38
N MET A 181 4.90 4.99 11.17
CA MET A 181 4.10 5.07 9.93
C MET A 181 3.07 3.95 9.86
N ARG A 182 3.46 2.70 10.13
CA ARG A 182 2.53 1.56 10.12
C ARG A 182 1.35 1.75 11.09
N GLY A 183 1.57 2.37 12.24
CA GLY A 183 0.56 2.60 13.27
C GLY A 183 -0.31 3.83 13.04
N THR A 184 -0.16 4.53 11.94
CA THR A 184 -0.89 5.77 11.63
C THR A 184 -1.76 5.60 10.39
N ARG A 185 -2.67 6.56 10.16
CA ARG A 185 -3.46 6.63 8.93
C ARG A 185 -2.60 6.68 7.65
N TYR A 186 -1.35 7.17 7.73
CA TYR A 186 -0.43 7.19 6.59
C TYR A 186 -0.02 5.79 6.13
N GLY A 187 0.33 4.90 7.07
CA GLY A 187 0.68 3.51 6.73
C GLY A 187 -0.52 2.76 6.17
N TRP A 188 -1.71 2.99 6.72
CA TRP A 188 -2.94 2.37 6.25
C TRP A 188 -3.30 2.81 4.83
N ALA A 189 -3.11 4.11 4.52
CA ALA A 189 -3.24 4.60 3.16
C ALA A 189 -2.28 3.92 2.19
N LEU A 190 -1.01 3.72 2.60
CA LEU A 190 -0.03 3.03 1.76
C LEU A 190 -0.40 1.56 1.53
N PHE A 191 -0.93 0.84 2.52
CA PHE A 191 -1.41 -0.53 2.34
C PHE A 191 -2.63 -0.59 1.41
N ALA A 192 -3.55 0.37 1.50
CA ALA A 192 -4.66 0.47 0.56
C ALA A 192 -4.18 0.74 -0.88
N ILE A 193 -3.21 1.66 -1.05
CA ILE A 193 -2.57 1.95 -2.34
C ILE A 193 -1.86 0.70 -2.90
N HIS A 194 -1.25 -0.10 -2.03
CA HIS A 194 -0.57 -1.34 -2.43
C HIS A 194 -1.54 -2.35 -3.03
N ASP A 195 -2.70 -2.53 -2.40
CA ASP A 195 -3.69 -3.51 -2.84
C ASP A 195 -4.44 -3.03 -4.09
N ASP A 196 -4.98 -1.81 -4.10
CA ASP A 196 -5.56 -1.15 -5.27
C ASP A 196 -5.59 0.38 -5.10
N GLU A 197 -4.75 1.08 -5.87
CA GLU A 197 -4.64 2.55 -5.79
C GLU A 197 -5.91 3.27 -6.28
N GLU A 198 -6.57 2.74 -7.31
CA GLU A 198 -7.77 3.34 -7.89
C GLU A 198 -8.93 3.29 -6.90
N VAL A 199 -9.09 2.13 -6.26
CA VAL A 199 -10.09 1.93 -5.20
C VAL A 199 -9.77 2.79 -3.99
N ALA A 200 -8.50 2.85 -3.56
CA ALA A 200 -8.10 3.71 -2.46
C ALA A 200 -8.43 5.19 -2.73
N GLU A 201 -8.17 5.67 -3.95
CA GLU A 201 -8.50 7.03 -4.36
C GLU A 201 -10.03 7.27 -4.37
N GLY A 202 -10.82 6.29 -4.83
CA GLY A 202 -12.29 6.31 -4.79
C GLY A 202 -12.88 6.31 -3.37
N LEU A 203 -12.15 5.81 -2.38
CA LEU A 203 -12.52 5.87 -0.96
C LEU A 203 -12.02 7.13 -0.23
N GLY A 204 -11.49 8.11 -0.97
CA GLY A 204 -11.08 9.40 -0.42
C GLY A 204 -9.59 9.49 -0.04
N VAL A 205 -8.76 8.47 -0.31
CA VAL A 205 -7.32 8.51 -0.01
C VAL A 205 -6.59 9.43 -1.00
N PRO A 206 -5.90 10.50 -0.55
CA PRO A 206 -5.08 11.34 -1.43
C PRO A 206 -3.76 10.63 -1.78
N THR A 207 -3.81 9.69 -2.74
CA THR A 207 -2.74 8.73 -3.07
C THR A 207 -1.43 9.41 -3.44
N PHE A 208 -1.48 10.48 -4.25
CA PHE A 208 -0.28 11.25 -4.63
C PHE A 208 0.49 11.75 -3.41
N ARG A 209 -0.20 12.38 -2.45
CA ARG A 209 0.42 12.94 -1.23
C ARG A 209 1.09 11.84 -0.39
N HIS A 210 0.42 10.70 -0.21
CA HIS A 210 0.96 9.60 0.60
C HIS A 210 2.19 8.96 -0.04
N LYS A 211 2.20 8.79 -1.35
CA LYS A 211 3.37 8.30 -2.11
C LYS A 211 4.53 9.30 -2.05
N MET A 212 4.25 10.61 -2.15
CA MET A 212 5.28 11.64 -2.03
C MET A 212 5.95 11.65 -0.66
N ILE A 213 5.19 11.47 0.42
CA ILE A 213 5.74 11.34 1.77
C ILE A 213 6.58 10.07 1.89
N ALA A 214 6.10 8.94 1.36
CA ALA A 214 6.83 7.68 1.40
C ALA A 214 8.19 7.76 0.67
N ILE A 215 8.24 8.34 -0.54
CA ILE A 215 9.49 8.47 -1.30
C ILE A 215 10.44 9.50 -0.66
N ALA A 216 9.91 10.57 -0.04
CA ALA A 216 10.72 11.54 0.68
C ALA A 216 11.41 10.91 1.90
N VAL A 217 10.68 10.15 2.71
CA VAL A 217 11.23 9.43 3.87
C VAL A 217 12.23 8.37 3.42
N THR A 218 11.92 7.62 2.36
CA THR A 218 12.82 6.62 1.76
C THR A 218 14.12 7.28 1.28
N GLY A 219 14.03 8.40 0.55
CA GLY A 219 15.21 9.14 0.09
C GLY A 219 16.04 9.66 1.26
N PHE A 220 15.41 10.28 2.26
CA PHE A 220 16.09 10.81 3.44
C PHE A 220 16.86 9.74 4.20
N LEU A 221 16.22 8.64 4.55
CA LEU A 221 16.85 7.53 5.28
C LEU A 221 17.92 6.82 4.47
N GLY A 222 17.69 6.62 3.17
CA GLY A 222 18.66 6.01 2.25
C GLY A 222 19.92 6.85 2.13
N GLY A 223 19.77 8.17 1.97
CA GLY A 223 20.89 9.10 1.91
C GLY A 223 21.64 9.27 3.24
N LEU A 224 20.87 9.38 4.35
CA LEU A 224 21.47 9.50 5.68
C LEU A 224 22.35 8.28 6.03
N SER A 225 21.82 7.07 5.80
CA SER A 225 22.59 5.84 6.04
C SER A 225 23.75 5.67 5.06
N GLY A 226 23.61 6.13 3.80
CA GLY A 226 24.70 6.17 2.83
C GLY A 226 25.85 7.08 3.26
N ALA A 227 25.53 8.28 3.75
CA ALA A 227 26.51 9.23 4.26
C ALA A 227 27.26 8.70 5.49
N VAL A 228 26.56 8.08 6.44
CA VAL A 228 27.22 7.43 7.59
C VAL A 228 28.11 6.27 7.15
N PHE A 229 27.64 5.45 6.19
CA PHE A 229 28.45 4.35 5.65
C PHE A 229 29.74 4.83 4.97
N ALA A 230 29.70 5.99 4.31
CA ALA A 230 30.85 6.59 3.64
C ALA A 230 32.01 6.89 4.61
N LEU A 231 31.73 7.24 5.89
CA LEU A 231 32.78 7.44 6.92
C LEU A 231 33.64 6.20 7.12
N ASN A 232 33.09 5.00 6.87
CA ASN A 232 33.83 3.73 7.02
C ASN A 232 34.54 3.27 5.74
N LEU A 233 34.21 3.88 4.56
CA LEU A 233 34.80 3.44 3.29
C LEU A 233 36.23 3.97 3.07
N GLY A 234 36.55 5.13 3.62
CA GLY A 234 37.88 5.80 3.43
C GLY A 234 38.09 6.34 2.02
N HIS A 235 37.54 5.71 0.99
CA HIS A 235 37.56 6.17 -0.41
C HIS A 235 36.27 5.81 -1.13
N VAL A 236 35.74 6.72 -1.94
CA VAL A 236 34.51 6.53 -2.73
C VAL A 236 34.80 6.80 -4.20
N SER A 237 34.21 5.97 -5.08
CA SER A 237 34.24 6.13 -6.52
C SER A 237 32.82 6.07 -7.11
N PRO A 238 32.60 6.70 -8.28
CA PRO A 238 31.24 6.73 -8.86
C PRO A 238 30.66 5.33 -9.10
N GLU A 239 31.44 4.43 -9.71
CA GLU A 239 30.99 3.07 -10.03
C GLU A 239 30.84 2.19 -8.79
N GLY A 240 31.71 2.36 -7.81
CA GLY A 240 31.65 1.64 -6.54
C GLY A 240 30.44 2.04 -5.71
N THR A 241 29.94 3.28 -5.90
CA THR A 241 28.86 3.86 -5.12
C THR A 241 27.50 3.67 -5.79
N PHE A 242 27.35 4.10 -7.05
CA PHE A 242 26.08 4.05 -7.78
C PHE A 242 25.91 2.73 -8.57
N ASN A 243 25.96 1.60 -7.87
CA ASN A 243 25.83 0.28 -8.48
C ASN A 243 24.51 -0.40 -8.11
N LEU A 244 24.19 -1.50 -8.80
CA LEU A 244 22.96 -2.26 -8.56
C LEU A 244 23.02 -3.17 -7.32
N ARG A 245 24.18 -3.25 -6.66
CA ARG A 245 24.34 -4.12 -5.48
C ARG A 245 23.40 -3.70 -4.36
N VAL A 246 23.35 -2.39 -4.03
CA VAL A 246 22.52 -1.88 -2.95
C VAL A 246 21.03 -2.17 -3.19
N PRO A 247 20.40 -1.78 -4.32
CA PRO A 247 18.98 -2.08 -4.54
C PRO A 247 18.67 -3.58 -4.55
N LEU A 248 19.51 -4.42 -5.16
CA LEU A 248 19.30 -5.88 -5.17
C LEU A 248 19.29 -6.47 -3.76
N PHE A 249 20.26 -6.07 -2.93
CA PHE A 249 20.35 -6.57 -1.56
C PHE A 249 19.16 -6.14 -0.70
N VAL A 250 18.77 -4.86 -0.74
CA VAL A 250 17.63 -4.37 0.07
C VAL A 250 16.31 -5.01 -0.35
N ILE A 251 16.14 -5.30 -1.64
CA ILE A 251 14.96 -6.02 -2.16
C ILE A 251 14.89 -7.42 -1.56
N VAL A 252 15.99 -8.18 -1.63
CA VAL A 252 16.03 -9.55 -1.10
C VAL A 252 15.88 -9.55 0.41
N MET A 253 16.54 -8.65 1.12
CA MET A 253 16.44 -8.50 2.58
C MET A 253 15.01 -8.18 3.00
N SER A 254 14.34 -7.26 2.31
CA SER A 254 12.95 -6.89 2.61
C SER A 254 11.98 -8.01 2.26
N ALA A 255 12.19 -8.70 1.14
CA ALA A 255 11.36 -9.84 0.74
C ALA A 255 11.51 -11.02 1.71
N LEU A 256 12.76 -11.40 2.06
CA LEU A 256 13.06 -12.45 3.03
C LEU A 256 12.46 -12.14 4.40
N GLY A 257 12.66 -10.92 4.88
CA GLY A 257 12.18 -10.52 6.19
C GLY A 257 10.67 -10.39 6.28
N GLY A 258 10.02 -9.98 5.18
CA GLY A 258 8.58 -9.74 5.11
C GLY A 258 8.24 -8.25 4.98
N ARG A 259 7.84 -7.84 3.78
CA ARG A 259 7.63 -6.44 3.37
C ARG A 259 6.54 -5.69 4.15
N ARG A 260 5.55 -6.40 4.70
CA ARG A 260 4.42 -5.79 5.43
C ARG A 260 4.66 -5.60 6.92
N HIS A 261 5.74 -6.15 7.46
CA HIS A 261 6.08 -6.02 8.87
C HIS A 261 7.21 -4.99 9.04
N TRP A 262 7.04 -4.06 10.02
CA TRP A 262 8.01 -2.97 10.26
C TRP A 262 9.43 -3.47 10.58
N ALA A 263 9.55 -4.59 11.29
CA ALA A 263 10.83 -5.22 11.62
C ALA A 263 11.28 -6.28 10.60
N GLY A 264 10.45 -6.60 9.59
CA GLY A 264 10.76 -7.61 8.58
C GLY A 264 12.08 -7.33 7.87
N PRO A 265 12.26 -6.16 7.25
CA PRO A 265 13.49 -5.81 6.54
C PRO A 265 14.75 -5.93 7.39
N MET A 266 14.68 -5.58 8.68
CA MET A 266 15.79 -5.75 9.64
C MET A 266 16.14 -7.24 9.81
N VAL A 267 15.14 -8.10 10.01
CA VAL A 267 15.37 -9.55 10.13
C VAL A 267 16.05 -10.08 8.86
N GLY A 268 15.51 -9.74 7.69
CA GLY A 268 16.12 -10.14 6.41
C GLY A 268 17.55 -9.59 6.22
N ALA A 269 17.79 -8.35 6.64
CA ALA A 269 19.13 -7.75 6.59
C ALA A 269 20.15 -8.53 7.43
N VAL A 270 19.79 -8.89 8.68
CA VAL A 270 20.64 -9.68 9.55
C VAL A 270 20.94 -11.05 8.93
N TYR A 271 19.92 -11.73 8.36
CA TYR A 271 20.12 -13.03 7.69
C TYR A 271 21.06 -12.94 6.49
N ILE A 272 20.80 -12.02 5.57
CA ILE A 272 21.60 -11.90 4.34
C ILE A 272 23.02 -11.41 4.66
N HIS A 273 23.16 -10.45 5.57
CA HIS A 273 24.49 -9.96 5.98
C HIS A 273 25.32 -11.07 6.64
N THR A 274 24.71 -11.89 7.52
CA THR A 274 25.39 -13.04 8.12
C THR A 274 25.79 -14.06 7.06
N LEU A 275 24.89 -14.39 6.11
CA LEU A 275 25.18 -15.30 5.02
C LEU A 275 26.36 -14.81 4.16
N GLN A 276 26.36 -13.52 3.77
CA GLN A 276 27.45 -12.93 3.00
C GLN A 276 28.82 -13.04 3.70
N ASN A 277 28.86 -12.69 4.99
CA ASN A 277 30.11 -12.77 5.74
C ASN A 277 30.63 -14.21 5.85
N ARG A 278 29.71 -15.20 5.95
CA ARG A 278 30.10 -16.62 5.97
C ARG A 278 30.60 -17.11 4.62
N LEU A 279 29.97 -16.72 3.53
CA LEU A 279 30.42 -17.05 2.19
C LEU A 279 31.78 -16.44 1.89
N ALA A 280 32.02 -15.18 2.29
CA ALA A 280 33.31 -14.53 2.14
C ALA A 280 34.40 -15.24 2.96
N ALA A 281 34.11 -15.58 4.23
CA ALA A 281 35.05 -16.30 5.08
C ALA A 281 35.39 -17.73 4.57
N ALA A 282 34.47 -18.36 3.84
CA ALA A 282 34.64 -19.65 3.22
C ALA A 282 35.29 -19.59 1.81
N GLY A 283 35.70 -18.40 1.32
CA GLY A 283 36.28 -18.22 -0.01
C GLY A 283 35.26 -18.19 -1.17
N PHE A 284 33.96 -18.17 -0.89
CA PHE A 284 32.91 -18.13 -1.90
C PHE A 284 32.38 -16.72 -2.20
N GLU A 285 33.21 -15.69 -2.07
CA GLU A 285 32.78 -14.30 -2.26
C GLU A 285 32.18 -14.05 -3.66
N GLY A 286 32.79 -14.61 -4.71
CA GLY A 286 32.28 -14.50 -6.09
C GLY A 286 30.92 -15.17 -6.32
N TRP A 287 30.51 -16.13 -5.49
CA TRP A 287 29.22 -16.81 -5.57
C TRP A 287 28.09 -16.08 -4.88
N SER A 288 28.38 -15.03 -4.15
CA SER A 288 27.40 -14.32 -3.30
C SER A 288 26.18 -13.83 -4.08
N LEU A 289 26.35 -13.32 -5.29
CA LEU A 289 25.24 -12.86 -6.15
C LEU A 289 24.41 -14.01 -6.69
N ILE A 290 25.03 -15.14 -7.06
CA ILE A 290 24.32 -16.34 -7.54
C ILE A 290 23.48 -16.91 -6.42
N ILE A 291 24.05 -17.06 -5.23
CA ILE A 291 23.33 -17.55 -4.04
C ILE A 291 22.19 -16.60 -3.67
N LEU A 292 22.42 -15.30 -3.74
CA LEU A 292 21.40 -14.29 -3.49
C LEU A 292 20.23 -14.42 -4.47
N GLY A 293 20.52 -14.60 -5.77
CA GLY A 293 19.51 -14.85 -6.79
C GLY A 293 18.71 -16.13 -6.52
N ALA A 294 19.39 -17.21 -6.16
CA ALA A 294 18.75 -18.46 -5.79
C ALA A 294 17.85 -18.33 -4.55
N VAL A 295 18.32 -17.62 -3.53
CA VAL A 295 17.54 -17.28 -2.32
C VAL A 295 16.31 -16.46 -2.70
N LEU A 296 16.43 -15.48 -3.58
CA LEU A 296 15.29 -14.68 -4.04
C LEU A 296 14.24 -15.55 -4.75
N ILE A 297 14.68 -16.42 -5.67
CA ILE A 297 13.78 -17.35 -6.38
C ILE A 297 13.08 -18.27 -5.38
N ALA A 298 13.82 -18.88 -4.46
CA ALA A 298 13.26 -19.73 -3.43
C ALA A 298 12.24 -19.00 -2.55
N LEU A 299 12.51 -17.74 -2.19
CA LEU A 299 11.59 -16.92 -1.42
C LEU A 299 10.28 -16.64 -2.14
N VAL A 300 10.35 -16.24 -3.41
CA VAL A 300 9.16 -15.97 -4.21
C VAL A 300 8.28 -17.22 -4.32
N LEU A 301 8.90 -18.39 -4.48
CA LEU A 301 8.18 -19.66 -4.63
C LEU A 301 7.62 -20.21 -3.31
N PHE A 302 8.38 -20.13 -2.23
CA PHE A 302 8.05 -20.85 -0.98
C PHE A 302 7.64 -19.95 0.19
N ALA A 303 7.96 -18.65 0.17
CA ALA A 303 7.70 -17.72 1.27
C ALA A 303 7.35 -16.30 0.81
N PRO A 304 6.30 -16.10 0.00
CA PRO A 304 5.93 -14.77 -0.51
C PRO A 304 5.66 -13.76 0.61
N ASP A 305 5.20 -14.21 1.79
CA ASP A 305 4.91 -13.36 2.96
C ASP A 305 6.15 -13.05 3.83
N GLY A 306 7.29 -13.67 3.54
CA GLY A 306 8.53 -13.53 4.29
C GLY A 306 8.57 -14.24 5.65
N LEU A 307 9.77 -14.24 6.28
CA LEU A 307 10.03 -14.94 7.56
C LEU A 307 9.21 -14.35 8.72
N MET A 308 9.08 -13.03 8.80
CA MET A 308 8.45 -12.38 9.95
C MET A 308 6.96 -12.72 10.10
N SER A 309 6.25 -12.93 9.00
CA SER A 309 4.85 -13.38 9.05
C SER A 309 4.70 -14.77 9.70
N ARG A 310 5.69 -15.63 9.51
CA ARG A 310 5.75 -16.98 10.08
C ARG A 310 6.23 -16.95 11.54
N PHE A 311 7.21 -16.10 11.85
CA PHE A 311 7.70 -15.90 13.22
C PHE A 311 6.59 -15.36 14.13
N THR A 312 5.78 -14.42 13.66
CA THR A 312 4.65 -13.90 14.44
C THR A 312 3.53 -14.91 14.64
N ARG A 313 3.36 -15.87 13.72
CA ARG A 313 2.39 -16.97 13.88
C ARG A 313 2.85 -18.04 14.88
N ARG A 314 4.17 -18.20 15.10
CA ARG A 314 4.77 -19.22 15.97
C ARG A 314 5.95 -18.67 16.80
N PRO A 315 5.73 -17.62 17.62
CA PRO A 315 6.84 -16.93 18.28
C PRO A 315 7.65 -17.86 19.19
N TRP A 316 6.98 -18.69 19.98
CA TRP A 316 7.62 -19.57 20.96
C TRP A 316 8.47 -20.68 20.31
N THR A 317 8.02 -21.25 19.19
CA THR A 317 8.79 -22.29 18.48
C THR A 317 10.05 -21.70 17.86
N VAL A 318 9.95 -20.54 17.24
CA VAL A 318 11.10 -19.86 16.63
C VAL A 318 12.10 -19.40 17.68
N THR A 319 11.64 -18.76 18.75
CA THR A 319 12.51 -18.31 19.85
C THR A 319 13.17 -19.51 20.54
N GLY A 320 12.42 -20.59 20.79
CA GLY A 320 12.94 -21.80 21.40
C GLY A 320 14.00 -22.48 20.53
N VAL A 321 13.80 -22.55 19.21
CA VAL A 321 14.78 -23.10 18.28
C VAL A 321 16.04 -22.24 18.22
N LEU A 322 15.90 -20.91 18.10
CA LEU A 322 17.05 -20.00 18.12
C LEU A 322 17.86 -20.15 19.39
N ALA A 323 17.23 -20.08 20.55
CA ALA A 323 17.88 -20.23 21.84
C ALA A 323 18.50 -21.63 22.02
N GLY A 324 17.75 -22.67 21.67
CA GLY A 324 18.21 -24.05 21.82
C GLY A 324 19.45 -24.37 20.99
N VAL A 325 19.49 -23.91 19.72
CA VAL A 325 20.65 -24.12 18.84
C VAL A 325 21.88 -23.34 19.34
N VAL A 326 21.70 -22.07 19.74
CA VAL A 326 22.80 -21.26 20.29
C VAL A 326 23.37 -21.87 21.56
N ILE A 327 22.50 -22.33 22.48
CA ILE A 327 22.91 -22.99 23.73
C ILE A 327 23.60 -24.32 23.44
N ALA A 328 23.02 -25.17 22.60
CA ALA A 328 23.59 -26.48 22.26
C ALA A 328 24.98 -26.36 21.63
N MET A 329 25.15 -25.45 20.66
CA MET A 329 26.46 -25.19 20.08
C MET A 329 27.45 -24.53 21.05
N GLY A 330 26.94 -23.76 22.03
CA GLY A 330 27.74 -23.18 23.10
C GLY A 330 28.25 -24.24 24.08
N LEU A 331 27.43 -25.22 24.44
CA LEU A 331 27.79 -26.32 25.32
C LEU A 331 28.83 -27.28 24.71
N VAL A 332 28.82 -27.46 23.41
CA VAL A 332 29.77 -28.31 22.67
C VAL A 332 31.00 -27.54 22.19
N ASP A 333 31.04 -26.24 22.46
CA ASP A 333 32.11 -25.30 22.02
C ASP A 333 32.40 -25.33 20.50
N VAL A 334 31.36 -25.53 19.72
CA VAL A 334 31.45 -25.57 18.26
C VAL A 334 31.37 -24.15 17.68
N GLY A 335 32.45 -23.74 17.03
CA GLY A 335 32.54 -22.51 16.22
C GLY A 335 32.53 -21.20 17.03
N GLN A 336 32.79 -20.10 16.32
CA GLN A 336 32.72 -18.75 16.88
C GLN A 336 31.27 -18.35 17.20
N PRO A 337 30.97 -17.40 18.10
CA PRO A 337 29.62 -16.95 18.41
C PRO A 337 28.78 -16.56 17.19
N VAL A 338 29.43 -16.02 16.13
CA VAL A 338 28.74 -15.70 14.87
C VAL A 338 28.36 -16.95 14.09
N ASP A 339 29.13 -18.05 14.17
CA ASP A 339 28.80 -19.35 13.57
C ASP A 339 27.57 -19.94 14.24
N ARG A 340 27.52 -19.91 15.56
CA ARG A 340 26.39 -20.36 16.37
C ARG A 340 25.11 -19.61 16.00
N LEU A 341 25.22 -18.29 15.86
CA LEU A 341 24.10 -17.44 15.42
C LEU A 341 23.67 -17.78 14.00
N ALA A 342 24.60 -17.92 13.05
CA ALA A 342 24.30 -18.24 11.65
C ALA A 342 23.56 -19.59 11.53
N VAL A 343 24.02 -20.63 12.24
CA VAL A 343 23.36 -21.94 12.24
C VAL A 343 21.99 -21.86 12.93
N ALA A 344 21.88 -21.15 14.06
CA ALA A 344 20.60 -20.95 14.74
C ALA A 344 19.58 -20.25 13.84
N MET A 345 19.99 -19.22 13.13
CA MET A 345 19.16 -18.51 12.17
C MET A 345 18.72 -19.42 11.02
N LEU A 346 19.63 -20.19 10.45
CA LEU A 346 19.32 -21.13 9.37
C LEU A 346 18.28 -22.17 9.83
N VAL A 347 18.51 -22.78 11.00
CA VAL A 347 17.58 -23.78 11.59
C VAL A 347 16.22 -23.13 11.89
N ALA A 348 16.19 -21.92 12.44
CA ALA A 348 14.94 -21.20 12.70
C ALA A 348 14.19 -20.85 11.40
N ALA A 349 14.91 -20.47 10.35
CA ALA A 349 14.32 -20.26 9.03
C ALA A 349 13.72 -21.57 8.49
N VAL A 350 14.48 -22.67 8.48
CA VAL A 350 14.01 -23.98 8.03
C VAL A 350 12.79 -24.45 8.83
N THR A 351 12.82 -24.33 10.17
CA THR A 351 11.66 -24.72 11.00
C THR A 351 10.43 -23.86 10.78
N ALA A 352 10.60 -22.60 10.40
CA ALA A 352 9.49 -21.73 9.99
C ALA A 352 8.80 -22.22 8.70
N PHE A 353 9.52 -22.94 7.83
CA PHE A 353 8.99 -23.52 6.59
C PHE A 353 8.41 -24.93 6.77
N LEU A 354 8.71 -25.63 7.85
CA LEU A 354 8.11 -26.94 8.08
C LEU A 354 6.58 -26.82 8.13
N PRO A 355 5.85 -27.75 7.47
CA PRO A 355 4.40 -27.74 7.50
C PRO A 355 3.95 -27.93 8.95
N GLY A 356 3.48 -26.84 9.56
CA GLY A 356 2.84 -26.94 10.86
C GLY A 356 1.54 -27.67 10.68
N GLY A 357 1.24 -28.61 11.58
CA GLY A 357 -0.05 -29.25 11.62
C GLY A 357 -1.12 -28.18 11.39
N LYS A 358 -1.94 -28.38 10.35
CA LYS A 358 -3.06 -27.49 10.04
C LYS A 358 -3.82 -27.30 11.37
N LYS A 359 -3.71 -26.11 11.99
CA LYS A 359 -4.82 -25.69 12.84
C LYS A 359 -6.02 -25.83 11.92
N ARG A 360 -6.92 -26.75 12.28
CA ARG A 360 -8.22 -26.85 11.66
C ARG A 360 -8.64 -25.42 11.37
N ARG A 361 -8.63 -25.02 10.11
CA ARG A 361 -9.50 -23.94 9.67
C ARG A 361 -10.83 -24.34 10.25
N ALA A 362 -11.36 -23.54 11.16
CA ALA A 362 -12.77 -23.60 11.41
C ALA A 362 -13.36 -23.51 9.99
N ARG A 363 -13.96 -24.59 9.51
CA ARG A 363 -14.78 -24.57 8.35
C ARG A 363 -15.94 -23.63 8.67
N VAL A 364 -15.73 -22.35 8.40
CA VAL A 364 -16.80 -21.41 8.11
C VAL A 364 -17.33 -21.81 6.73
N GLY A 365 -17.65 -23.04 6.51
CA GLY A 365 -17.85 -23.52 5.15
C GLY A 365 -19.03 -24.44 4.95
N GLU A 366 -19.63 -24.93 5.99
CA GLU A 366 -20.79 -25.83 5.81
C GLU A 366 -21.97 -25.49 6.72
N THR A 367 -21.89 -24.40 7.49
CA THR A 367 -23.05 -23.85 8.17
C THR A 367 -23.69 -22.66 7.43
N ALA A 368 -23.16 -22.30 6.27
CA ALA A 368 -23.77 -21.28 5.39
C ALA A 368 -25.06 -21.76 4.70
N THR A 369 -25.47 -23.00 4.93
CA THR A 369 -26.78 -23.47 4.44
C THR A 369 -27.89 -23.21 5.47
N THR A 370 -27.59 -22.53 6.58
CA THR A 370 -28.59 -22.13 7.59
C THR A 370 -28.32 -20.74 8.18
N LEU A 371 -27.76 -19.82 7.40
CA LEU A 371 -28.04 -18.39 7.55
C LEU A 371 -29.36 -18.04 6.81
N GLY A 372 -30.34 -18.92 6.93
CA GLY A 372 -31.75 -18.60 6.96
C GLY A 372 -32.09 -18.04 8.33
N GLY A 373 -31.31 -17.10 8.80
CA GLY A 373 -31.48 -16.52 10.10
C GLY A 373 -31.23 -15.03 9.97
N VAL A 374 -32.33 -14.34 9.97
CA VAL A 374 -32.46 -12.92 10.19
C VAL A 374 -31.98 -12.10 9.00
N VAL A 375 -32.66 -12.20 7.87
CA VAL A 375 -33.27 -10.94 7.38
C VAL A 375 -33.82 -10.30 8.66
N PRO A 376 -33.28 -9.15 9.18
CA PRO A 376 -34.00 -8.40 10.17
C PRO A 376 -35.37 -8.25 9.51
N GLY A 377 -36.39 -8.71 10.19
CA GLY A 377 -37.75 -8.69 9.66
C GLY A 377 -38.10 -7.32 9.15
N PRO A 378 -39.23 -7.12 8.52
CA PRO A 378 -39.65 -5.91 7.85
C PRO A 378 -39.69 -4.66 8.76
N ASP A 379 -38.86 -4.59 9.77
CA ASP A 379 -38.70 -3.45 10.68
C ASP A 379 -38.22 -2.17 9.97
N GLY A 380 -37.97 -2.23 8.66
CA GLY A 380 -37.87 -1.07 7.78
C GLY A 380 -39.19 -0.68 7.08
N GLU A 381 -40.26 -1.42 7.19
CA GLU A 381 -41.54 -1.08 6.53
C GLU A 381 -42.22 0.17 7.11
N GLY A 382 -41.75 0.73 8.20
CA GLY A 382 -42.33 1.93 8.82
C GLY A 382 -41.61 3.25 8.53
N MET A 383 -40.39 3.25 7.93
CA MET A 383 -39.76 4.52 7.56
C MET A 383 -40.26 4.97 6.19
N PRO A 384 -40.81 6.21 6.08
CA PRO A 384 -41.25 6.75 4.80
C PRO A 384 -40.04 6.84 3.85
N LEU A 385 -40.29 6.71 2.55
CA LEU A 385 -39.30 6.98 1.52
C LEU A 385 -38.84 8.44 1.66
N PRO A 386 -37.53 8.75 1.45
CA PRO A 386 -37.08 10.13 1.49
C PRO A 386 -37.80 10.97 0.45
N GLU A 387 -38.18 12.19 0.82
CA GLU A 387 -38.71 13.15 -0.13
C GLU A 387 -37.66 13.57 -1.13
N VAL A 388 -38.03 13.73 -2.39
CA VAL A 388 -37.14 14.20 -3.45
C VAL A 388 -36.86 15.68 -3.22
N GLY A 389 -35.62 16.01 -2.90
CA GLY A 389 -35.18 17.36 -2.58
C GLY A 389 -34.54 18.08 -3.76
N ARG A 390 -33.57 18.93 -3.45
CA ARG A 390 -32.83 19.71 -4.45
C ARG A 390 -31.86 18.83 -5.28
N PRO A 391 -31.49 19.27 -6.51
CA PRO A 391 -30.48 18.59 -7.30
C PRO A 391 -29.13 18.51 -6.57
N LEU A 392 -28.56 17.30 -6.47
CA LEU A 392 -27.24 17.02 -5.93
C LEU A 392 -26.18 16.85 -7.02
N VAL A 393 -26.54 16.13 -8.09
CA VAL A 393 -25.68 15.95 -9.25
C VAL A 393 -26.37 16.56 -10.47
N THR A 394 -25.66 17.41 -11.21
CA THR A 394 -26.14 17.94 -12.47
C THR A 394 -25.10 17.67 -13.54
N VAL A 395 -25.51 16.98 -14.58
CA VAL A 395 -24.75 16.71 -15.79
C VAL A 395 -25.37 17.55 -16.91
N SER A 396 -24.58 18.39 -17.59
CA SER A 396 -25.06 19.29 -18.64
C SER A 396 -24.24 19.11 -19.91
N GLU A 397 -24.90 18.67 -20.97
CA GLU A 397 -24.36 18.48 -22.33
C GLU A 397 -23.01 17.74 -22.34
N VAL A 398 -22.88 16.68 -21.50
CA VAL A 398 -21.62 15.96 -21.34
C VAL A 398 -21.38 15.02 -22.50
N ALA A 399 -20.24 15.21 -23.16
CA ALA A 399 -19.75 14.33 -24.22
C ALA A 399 -18.43 13.68 -23.84
N LYS A 400 -18.22 12.46 -24.31
CA LYS A 400 -16.95 11.73 -24.18
C LYS A 400 -16.64 10.95 -25.44
N SER A 401 -15.53 11.32 -26.09
CA SER A 401 -15.01 10.62 -27.25
C SER A 401 -13.71 9.87 -26.95
N PHE A 402 -13.54 8.69 -27.55
CA PHE A 402 -12.33 7.86 -27.50
C PHE A 402 -11.90 7.53 -28.92
N GLY A 403 -10.81 8.15 -29.41
CA GLY A 403 -10.23 7.82 -30.71
C GLY A 403 -11.22 7.99 -31.89
N GLY A 404 -12.16 8.96 -31.81
CA GLY A 404 -13.14 9.23 -32.84
C GLY A 404 -14.50 8.51 -32.68
N VAL A 405 -14.65 7.72 -31.62
CA VAL A 405 -15.94 7.09 -31.25
C VAL A 405 -16.53 7.81 -30.03
N ASP A 406 -17.74 8.33 -30.20
CA ASP A 406 -18.46 9.01 -29.14
C ASP A 406 -19.15 8.01 -28.23
N ALA A 407 -18.61 7.86 -27.01
CA ALA A 407 -19.21 7.01 -25.96
C ALA A 407 -20.37 7.73 -25.25
N LEU A 408 -20.36 9.07 -25.22
CA LEU A 408 -21.45 9.95 -24.82
C LEU A 408 -21.48 11.16 -25.75
N ALA A 409 -22.66 11.59 -26.17
CA ALA A 409 -22.87 12.62 -27.16
C ALA A 409 -23.87 13.70 -26.66
N GLY A 410 -23.48 14.47 -25.63
CA GLY A 410 -24.31 15.58 -25.11
C GLY A 410 -25.39 15.13 -24.12
N VAL A 411 -25.04 14.23 -23.19
CA VAL A 411 -26.00 13.75 -22.17
C VAL A 411 -26.21 14.81 -21.09
N SER A 412 -27.48 15.08 -20.79
CA SER A 412 -27.91 15.97 -19.68
C SER A 412 -28.85 15.21 -18.76
N VAL A 413 -28.48 15.06 -17.48
CA VAL A 413 -29.25 14.38 -16.45
C VAL A 413 -29.03 15.00 -15.07
N THR A 414 -30.00 14.86 -14.19
CA THR A 414 -29.89 15.33 -12.80
C THR A 414 -30.16 14.17 -11.83
N VAL A 415 -29.60 14.23 -10.62
CA VAL A 415 -29.92 13.35 -9.50
C VAL A 415 -30.17 14.21 -8.28
N SER A 416 -31.33 14.06 -7.66
CA SER A 416 -31.79 14.87 -6.53
C SER A 416 -31.60 14.15 -5.19
N GLU A 417 -31.65 14.89 -4.09
CA GLU A 417 -31.67 14.33 -2.73
C GLU A 417 -32.82 13.33 -2.58
N GLY A 418 -32.58 12.22 -1.91
CA GLY A 418 -33.58 11.20 -1.65
C GLY A 418 -34.06 10.43 -2.89
N GLU A 419 -33.45 10.61 -4.06
CA GLU A 419 -33.86 9.96 -5.29
C GLU A 419 -33.11 8.63 -5.51
N LEU A 420 -33.81 7.60 -6.01
CA LEU A 420 -33.19 6.38 -6.53
C LEU A 420 -33.42 6.31 -8.04
N VAL A 421 -32.37 6.64 -8.79
CA VAL A 421 -32.40 6.68 -10.25
C VAL A 421 -31.86 5.37 -10.82
N GLY A 422 -32.64 4.68 -11.61
CA GLY A 422 -32.21 3.53 -12.39
C GLY A 422 -31.58 3.98 -13.71
N LEU A 423 -30.31 3.65 -13.96
CA LEU A 423 -29.60 3.92 -15.21
C LEU A 423 -29.46 2.63 -16.02
N VAL A 424 -30.21 2.52 -17.10
CA VAL A 424 -30.29 1.31 -17.91
C VAL A 424 -29.94 1.58 -19.39
N GLY A 425 -29.76 0.54 -20.17
CA GLY A 425 -29.42 0.61 -21.58
C GLY A 425 -28.64 -0.62 -22.05
N PRO A 426 -28.55 -0.89 -23.36
CA PRO A 426 -27.80 -2.01 -23.89
C PRO A 426 -26.29 -1.90 -23.62
N ASN A 427 -25.54 -2.96 -23.88
CA ASN A 427 -24.09 -2.91 -23.80
C ASN A 427 -23.51 -1.89 -24.78
N GLY A 428 -22.55 -1.09 -24.34
CA GLY A 428 -21.98 0.01 -25.16
C GLY A 428 -22.83 1.28 -25.23
N SER A 429 -23.93 1.40 -24.47
CA SER A 429 -24.78 2.60 -24.47
C SER A 429 -24.18 3.82 -23.77
N GLY A 430 -23.04 3.67 -23.04
CA GLY A 430 -22.36 4.77 -22.36
C GLY A 430 -22.54 4.80 -20.83
N LYS A 431 -23.27 3.86 -20.20
CA LYS A 431 -23.51 3.81 -18.74
C LYS A 431 -22.24 3.87 -17.91
N THR A 432 -21.34 2.93 -18.14
CA THR A 432 -20.06 2.85 -17.41
C THR A 432 -19.19 4.09 -17.69
N THR A 433 -19.27 4.67 -18.89
CA THR A 433 -18.60 5.95 -19.22
C THR A 433 -19.16 7.08 -18.36
N LEU A 434 -20.47 7.20 -18.23
CA LEU A 434 -21.11 8.21 -17.38
C LEU A 434 -20.71 8.05 -15.92
N VAL A 435 -20.75 6.83 -15.38
CA VAL A 435 -20.28 6.53 -14.01
C VAL A 435 -18.81 6.91 -13.80
N ASN A 436 -17.94 6.63 -14.78
CA ASN A 436 -16.52 6.99 -14.72
C ASN A 436 -16.29 8.50 -14.76
N LEU A 437 -17.13 9.26 -15.48
CA LEU A 437 -17.09 10.72 -15.49
C LEU A 437 -17.55 11.31 -14.15
N LEU A 438 -18.66 10.81 -13.60
CA LEU A 438 -19.21 11.23 -12.30
C LEU A 438 -18.21 10.97 -11.16
N SER A 439 -17.53 9.85 -11.18
CA SER A 439 -16.52 9.50 -10.17
C SER A 439 -15.14 10.13 -10.37
N GLY A 440 -14.94 10.92 -11.46
CA GLY A 440 -13.63 11.53 -11.78
C GLY A 440 -12.57 10.55 -12.26
N ALA A 441 -12.92 9.30 -12.55
CA ALA A 441 -12.01 8.32 -13.14
C ALA A 441 -11.61 8.72 -14.56
N LEU A 442 -12.50 9.41 -15.29
CA LEU A 442 -12.28 9.97 -16.62
C LEU A 442 -12.71 11.45 -16.65
N PRO A 443 -12.01 12.33 -17.37
CA PRO A 443 -12.51 13.67 -17.66
C PRO A 443 -13.46 13.62 -18.88
N PRO A 444 -14.52 14.47 -18.95
CA PRO A 444 -15.33 14.64 -20.14
C PRO A 444 -14.51 15.29 -21.26
N THR A 445 -14.97 15.14 -22.51
CA THR A 445 -14.43 15.86 -23.67
C THR A 445 -15.02 17.27 -23.75
N SER A 446 -16.31 17.38 -23.44
CA SER A 446 -17.04 18.66 -23.33
C SER A 446 -18.21 18.53 -22.36
N GLY A 447 -18.85 19.65 -22.02
CA GLY A 447 -19.92 19.72 -21.04
C GLY A 447 -19.41 19.96 -19.63
N SER A 448 -20.34 20.01 -18.66
CA SER A 448 -20.04 20.25 -17.25
C SER A 448 -20.74 19.23 -16.33
N ILE A 449 -20.11 18.96 -15.20
CA ILE A 449 -20.66 18.07 -14.16
C ILE A 449 -20.50 18.77 -12.82
N THR A 450 -21.61 18.96 -12.09
CA THR A 450 -21.54 19.54 -10.76
C THR A 450 -22.07 18.56 -9.73
N VAL A 451 -21.44 18.56 -8.55
CA VAL A 451 -21.87 17.83 -7.35
C VAL A 451 -22.08 18.84 -6.24
N ASP A 452 -23.28 18.93 -5.70
CA ASP A 452 -23.69 19.92 -4.70
C ASP A 452 -23.33 21.37 -5.12
N GLY A 453 -23.52 21.68 -6.42
CA GLY A 453 -23.20 22.98 -7.01
C GLY A 453 -21.71 23.23 -7.32
N VAL A 454 -20.83 22.30 -6.98
CA VAL A 454 -19.39 22.40 -7.24
C VAL A 454 -19.04 21.69 -8.54
N ASP A 455 -18.36 22.37 -9.49
CA ASP A 455 -17.87 21.75 -10.71
C ASP A 455 -16.75 20.75 -10.39
N ILE A 456 -16.93 19.50 -10.83
CA ILE A 456 -15.99 18.40 -10.57
C ILE A 456 -15.09 18.07 -11.77
N VAL A 457 -15.25 18.76 -12.92
CA VAL A 457 -14.43 18.49 -14.12
C VAL A 457 -12.95 18.69 -13.81
N GLY A 458 -12.14 17.65 -14.03
CA GLY A 458 -10.72 17.65 -13.71
C GLY A 458 -10.36 17.44 -12.24
N MET A 459 -11.34 17.26 -11.36
CA MET A 459 -11.07 16.86 -9.98
C MET A 459 -10.62 15.39 -9.92
N THR A 460 -9.80 15.10 -8.90
CA THR A 460 -9.41 13.72 -8.58
C THR A 460 -10.52 12.99 -7.81
N PRO A 461 -10.64 11.65 -7.93
CA PRO A 461 -11.71 10.88 -7.28
C PRO A 461 -11.81 11.14 -5.77
N HIS A 462 -10.71 11.20 -5.03
CA HIS A 462 -10.74 11.46 -3.59
C HIS A 462 -11.39 12.82 -3.22
N LYS A 463 -11.23 13.85 -4.06
CA LYS A 463 -11.88 15.15 -3.83
C LYS A 463 -13.39 15.06 -4.07
N ILE A 464 -13.80 14.30 -5.09
CA ILE A 464 -15.22 14.05 -5.40
C ILE A 464 -15.87 13.25 -4.28
N THR A 465 -15.18 12.25 -3.74
CA THR A 465 -15.66 11.50 -2.56
C THR A 465 -15.85 12.42 -1.35
N HIS A 466 -14.97 13.40 -1.14
CA HIS A 466 -15.13 14.40 -0.07
C HIS A 466 -16.33 15.36 -0.30
N LEU A 467 -16.78 15.54 -1.54
CA LEU A 467 -18.03 16.26 -1.83
C LEU A 467 -19.28 15.42 -1.56
N GLY A 468 -19.10 14.12 -1.28
CA GLY A 468 -20.20 13.22 -0.92
C GLY A 468 -20.68 12.34 -2.08
N LEU A 469 -19.90 12.09 -3.12
CA LEU A 469 -20.21 11.12 -4.16
C LEU A 469 -19.32 9.88 -3.99
N ALA A 470 -19.93 8.74 -3.70
CA ALA A 470 -19.23 7.45 -3.61
C ALA A 470 -19.66 6.51 -4.73
N ARG A 471 -18.82 5.50 -4.99
CA ARG A 471 -19.05 4.51 -6.03
C ARG A 471 -18.66 3.11 -5.56
N THR A 472 -19.43 2.10 -5.99
CA THR A 472 -18.99 0.70 -5.99
C THR A 472 -18.36 0.34 -7.33
N TYR A 473 -17.62 -0.78 -7.36
CA TYR A 473 -17.04 -1.29 -8.61
C TYR A 473 -17.79 -2.53 -9.07
N GLN A 474 -17.96 -2.67 -10.38
CA GLN A 474 -18.65 -3.81 -11.03
C GLN A 474 -18.08 -5.15 -10.55
N ILE A 475 -16.75 -5.27 -10.47
CA ILE A 475 -16.06 -6.40 -9.86
C ILE A 475 -15.57 -5.94 -8.50
N PRO A 476 -15.99 -6.59 -7.39
CA PRO A 476 -15.52 -6.22 -6.06
C PRO A 476 -14.00 -6.26 -5.94
N ARG A 477 -13.41 -5.17 -5.47
CA ARG A 477 -11.96 -5.00 -5.28
C ARG A 477 -11.62 -4.67 -3.83
N PRO A 478 -11.90 -5.59 -2.88
CA PRO A 478 -11.52 -5.35 -1.50
C PRO A 478 -10.01 -5.38 -1.33
N PHE A 479 -9.51 -4.68 -0.32
CA PHE A 479 -8.11 -4.76 0.07
C PHE A 479 -7.85 -6.13 0.69
N LEU A 480 -7.22 -7.01 -0.08
CA LEU A 480 -7.05 -8.45 0.26
C LEU A 480 -6.20 -8.68 1.51
N THR A 481 -5.41 -7.71 1.89
CA THR A 481 -4.44 -7.79 2.99
C THR A 481 -4.98 -7.26 4.30
N LEU A 482 -6.15 -6.65 4.26
CA LEU A 482 -6.88 -6.10 5.39
C LEU A 482 -8.09 -6.97 5.73
N THR A 483 -8.51 -6.98 6.99
CA THR A 483 -9.75 -7.66 7.39
C THR A 483 -10.97 -6.94 6.80
N VAL A 484 -12.12 -7.56 6.85
CA VAL A 484 -13.41 -6.98 6.44
C VAL A 484 -13.66 -5.67 7.18
N SER A 485 -13.47 -5.63 8.50
CA SER A 485 -13.61 -4.42 9.32
C SER A 485 -12.56 -3.36 8.96
N ASP A 486 -11.30 -3.74 8.75
CA ASP A 486 -10.23 -2.80 8.37
C ASP A 486 -10.47 -2.20 6.96
N ASN A 487 -11.09 -2.94 6.04
CA ASN A 487 -11.52 -2.42 4.74
C ASN A 487 -12.51 -1.26 4.88
N VAL A 488 -13.50 -1.40 5.77
CA VAL A 488 -14.50 -0.36 6.07
C VAL A 488 -13.84 0.80 6.83
N ALA A 489 -12.95 0.50 7.78
CA ALA A 489 -12.25 1.52 8.57
C ALA A 489 -11.42 2.48 7.69
N ILE A 490 -10.84 2.02 6.58
CA ILE A 490 -10.14 2.90 5.61
C ILE A 490 -11.10 3.93 5.02
N ALA A 491 -12.30 3.53 4.61
CA ALA A 491 -13.28 4.43 4.05
C ALA A 491 -13.71 5.51 5.08
N ILE A 492 -13.86 5.13 6.36
CA ILE A 492 -14.15 6.08 7.44
C ILE A 492 -12.97 7.03 7.69
N MET A 493 -11.72 6.52 7.64
CA MET A 493 -10.53 7.34 7.86
C MET A 493 -10.32 8.42 6.80
N PHE A 494 -10.76 8.16 5.57
CA PHE A 494 -10.46 9.01 4.42
C PHE A 494 -11.71 9.55 3.70
N GLY A 495 -12.89 9.19 4.14
CA GLY A 495 -14.15 9.68 3.59
C GLY A 495 -14.41 11.17 3.90
N ARG A 496 -15.65 11.60 3.72
CA ARG A 496 -16.10 12.97 3.89
C ARG A 496 -15.86 13.54 5.30
N ASP A 497 -16.16 12.73 6.34
CA ASP A 497 -15.96 13.07 7.76
C ASP A 497 -14.87 12.18 8.38
N PRO A 498 -13.58 12.49 8.12
CA PRO A 498 -12.48 11.59 8.45
C PRO A 498 -12.28 11.45 9.96
N LYS A 499 -12.23 10.20 10.45
CA LYS A 499 -11.97 9.86 11.85
C LYS A 499 -10.55 9.34 12.06
N GLY A 500 -10.09 9.34 13.31
CA GLY A 500 -8.82 8.69 13.67
C GLY A 500 -8.92 7.17 13.58
N LEU A 501 -7.76 6.48 13.48
CA LEU A 501 -7.69 5.02 13.27
C LEU A 501 -8.53 4.20 14.28
N GLY A 502 -8.45 4.50 15.59
CA GLY A 502 -9.23 3.81 16.62
C GLY A 502 -10.72 3.99 16.40
N ALA A 503 -11.18 5.24 16.34
CA ALA A 503 -12.59 5.59 16.12
C ALA A 503 -13.15 5.05 14.80
N SER A 504 -12.29 4.92 13.75
CA SER A 504 -12.71 4.35 12.47
C SER A 504 -12.96 2.85 12.57
N ARG A 505 -12.14 2.12 13.33
CA ARG A 505 -12.37 0.70 13.59
C ARG A 505 -13.62 0.44 14.41
N ASP A 506 -13.81 1.23 15.48
CA ASP A 506 -15.00 1.11 16.32
C ASP A 506 -16.29 1.43 15.55
N ALA A 507 -16.21 2.39 14.61
CA ALA A 507 -17.36 2.76 13.77
C ALA A 507 -17.62 1.79 12.61
N ALA A 508 -16.65 0.97 12.22
CA ALA A 508 -16.78 0.03 11.10
C ALA A 508 -17.89 -1.01 11.33
N ASP A 509 -18.08 -1.45 12.58
CA ASP A 509 -19.05 -2.47 12.95
C ASP A 509 -20.48 -2.06 12.60
N ALA A 510 -20.83 -0.78 12.72
CA ALA A 510 -22.14 -0.27 12.35
C ALA A 510 -22.42 -0.41 10.84
N PHE A 511 -21.43 -0.16 9.99
CA PHE A 511 -21.57 -0.32 8.54
C PHE A 511 -21.58 -1.79 8.13
N LEU A 512 -20.87 -2.65 8.84
CA LEU A 512 -20.93 -4.10 8.62
C LEU A 512 -22.30 -4.66 9.02
N ALA A 513 -22.85 -4.24 10.14
CA ALA A 513 -24.20 -4.62 10.56
C ALA A 513 -25.28 -4.13 9.58
N MET A 514 -25.09 -2.94 8.96
CA MET A 514 -26.00 -2.42 7.93
C MET A 514 -26.13 -3.38 6.74
N VAL A 515 -25.06 -4.08 6.38
CA VAL A 515 -25.05 -5.00 5.24
C VAL A 515 -25.08 -6.49 5.65
N GLY A 516 -25.12 -6.80 6.96
CA GLY A 516 -25.14 -8.17 7.48
C GLY A 516 -23.80 -8.90 7.43
N LEU A 517 -22.69 -8.19 7.62
CA LEU A 517 -21.31 -8.74 7.62
C LEU A 517 -20.61 -8.63 8.98
N ASP A 518 -21.32 -8.32 10.06
CA ASP A 518 -20.78 -8.11 11.40
C ASP A 518 -20.05 -9.34 11.95
N GLU A 519 -20.57 -10.55 11.73
CA GLU A 519 -19.90 -11.80 12.13
C GLU A 519 -18.60 -12.06 11.37
N LEU A 520 -18.44 -11.47 10.18
CA LEU A 520 -17.26 -11.61 9.31
C LEU A 520 -16.24 -10.48 9.48
N ALA A 521 -16.40 -9.60 10.48
CA ALA A 521 -15.55 -8.42 10.70
C ALA A 521 -14.05 -8.75 10.74
N HIS A 522 -13.68 -9.89 11.29
CA HIS A 522 -12.29 -10.34 11.43
C HIS A 522 -11.80 -11.26 10.30
N ALA A 523 -12.67 -11.65 9.38
CA ALA A 523 -12.31 -12.44 8.20
C ALA A 523 -11.50 -11.60 7.20
N TYR A 524 -10.72 -12.28 6.35
CA TYR A 524 -10.09 -11.64 5.20
C TYR A 524 -10.96 -11.79 3.95
N PRO A 525 -10.85 -10.87 2.97
CA PRO A 525 -11.62 -10.96 1.72
C PRO A 525 -11.43 -12.27 0.94
N SER A 526 -10.32 -12.98 1.16
CA SER A 526 -10.10 -14.31 0.59
C SER A 526 -10.92 -15.43 1.25
N GLU A 527 -11.55 -15.17 2.39
CA GLU A 527 -12.32 -16.12 3.20
C GLU A 527 -13.83 -15.95 3.02
N ILE A 528 -14.25 -14.88 2.32
CA ILE A 528 -15.66 -14.56 2.04
C ILE A 528 -16.00 -14.80 0.56
N ASN A 529 -17.28 -15.09 0.28
CA ASN A 529 -17.80 -15.38 -1.05
C ASN A 529 -18.02 -14.10 -1.90
N LEU A 530 -18.51 -14.25 -3.14
CA LEU A 530 -18.73 -13.13 -4.05
C LEU A 530 -19.82 -12.16 -3.53
N HIS A 531 -20.95 -12.69 -3.08
CA HIS A 531 -22.03 -11.88 -2.52
C HIS A 531 -21.57 -11.06 -1.31
N GLU A 532 -20.86 -11.68 -0.37
CA GLU A 532 -20.30 -11.01 0.79
C GLU A 532 -19.27 -9.92 0.40
N ARG A 533 -18.50 -10.14 -0.68
CA ARG A 533 -17.60 -9.09 -1.22
C ARG A 533 -18.37 -7.92 -1.83
N GLN A 534 -19.51 -8.17 -2.50
CA GLN A 534 -20.37 -7.09 -3.01
C GLN A 534 -20.99 -6.29 -1.87
N LEU A 535 -21.47 -6.95 -0.82
CA LEU A 535 -21.95 -6.29 0.41
C LEU A 535 -20.84 -5.47 1.08
N LEU A 536 -19.59 -5.99 1.11
CA LEU A 536 -18.46 -5.24 1.63
C LEU A 536 -18.16 -3.98 0.80
N GLU A 537 -18.28 -4.03 -0.53
CA GLU A 537 -18.16 -2.83 -1.38
C GLU A 537 -19.22 -1.78 -1.03
N MET A 538 -20.47 -2.19 -0.81
CA MET A 538 -21.54 -1.28 -0.38
C MET A 538 -21.24 -0.67 1.00
N ALA A 539 -20.79 -1.49 1.97
CA ALA A 539 -20.39 -1.01 3.30
C ALA A 539 -19.25 0.01 3.22
N ARG A 540 -18.21 -0.25 2.39
CA ARG A 540 -17.09 0.67 2.18
C ARG A 540 -17.54 1.98 1.55
N ALA A 541 -18.37 1.92 0.51
CA ALA A 541 -18.90 3.11 -0.14
C ALA A 541 -19.75 3.95 0.84
N MET A 542 -20.63 3.32 1.63
CA MET A 542 -21.42 3.99 2.66
C MET A 542 -20.56 4.59 3.77
N ALA A 543 -19.48 3.92 4.15
CA ALA A 543 -18.56 4.37 5.18
C ALA A 543 -17.77 5.64 4.79
N THR A 544 -17.76 6.04 3.51
CA THR A 544 -17.21 7.34 3.09
C THR A 544 -18.10 8.52 3.47
N GLY A 545 -19.35 8.28 3.91
CA GLY A 545 -20.36 9.31 4.22
C GLY A 545 -20.95 9.96 2.98
N PRO A 546 -21.47 9.18 1.99
CA PRO A 546 -21.94 9.73 0.75
C PRO A 546 -23.31 10.43 0.91
N ARG A 547 -23.57 11.42 0.04
CA ARG A 547 -24.91 11.96 -0.26
C ARG A 547 -25.47 11.31 -1.51
N VAL A 548 -24.58 10.90 -2.44
CA VAL A 548 -24.93 10.18 -3.67
C VAL A 548 -24.08 8.92 -3.77
N LEU A 549 -24.69 7.78 -3.96
CA LEU A 549 -24.05 6.48 -4.13
C LEU A 549 -24.27 5.96 -5.55
N LEU A 550 -23.21 5.71 -6.28
CA LEU A 550 -23.23 5.07 -7.60
C LEU A 550 -23.05 3.55 -7.41
N LEU A 551 -24.05 2.76 -7.70
CA LEU A 551 -24.03 1.29 -7.69
C LEU A 551 -23.87 0.80 -9.14
N ASP A 552 -22.69 0.30 -9.49
CA ASP A 552 -22.34 -0.12 -10.86
C ASP A 552 -22.37 -1.65 -10.95
N GLU A 553 -23.49 -2.20 -11.49
CA GLU A 553 -23.75 -3.63 -11.64
C GLU A 553 -23.48 -4.47 -10.37
N ALA A 554 -23.86 -3.91 -9.22
CA ALA A 554 -23.51 -4.47 -7.91
C ALA A 554 -24.23 -5.79 -7.59
N LEU A 555 -25.20 -6.21 -8.42
CA LEU A 555 -25.98 -7.45 -8.27
C LEU A 555 -25.60 -8.51 -9.31
N ALA A 556 -24.60 -8.25 -10.13
CA ALA A 556 -24.19 -9.19 -11.18
C ALA A 556 -23.63 -10.50 -10.60
N GLY A 557 -24.05 -11.63 -11.15
CA GLY A 557 -23.54 -12.96 -10.76
C GLY A 557 -24.14 -13.54 -9.48
N LEU A 558 -25.13 -12.89 -8.86
CA LEU A 558 -25.85 -13.38 -7.68
C LEU A 558 -26.97 -14.34 -8.06
N ASN A 559 -27.27 -15.27 -7.16
CA ASN A 559 -28.48 -16.10 -7.26
C ASN A 559 -29.73 -15.31 -6.81
N PRO A 560 -30.97 -15.82 -7.08
CA PRO A 560 -32.20 -15.08 -6.76
C PRO A 560 -32.34 -14.69 -5.28
N VAL A 561 -31.92 -15.53 -4.35
CA VAL A 561 -31.99 -15.24 -2.89
C VAL A 561 -30.99 -14.15 -2.50
N GLU A 562 -29.81 -14.20 -3.06
CA GLU A 562 -28.76 -13.19 -2.85
C GLU A 562 -29.18 -11.84 -3.45
N ILE A 563 -29.88 -11.83 -4.60
CA ILE A 563 -30.44 -10.63 -5.21
C ILE A 563 -31.48 -10.01 -4.27
N ASP A 564 -32.42 -10.80 -3.74
CA ASP A 564 -33.46 -10.29 -2.84
C ASP A 564 -32.86 -9.71 -1.55
N ASN A 565 -31.80 -10.33 -1.01
CA ASN A 565 -31.05 -9.80 0.11
C ASN A 565 -30.34 -8.46 -0.23
N ALA A 566 -29.68 -8.39 -1.38
CA ALA A 566 -29.03 -7.16 -1.83
C ALA A 566 -30.03 -6.03 -2.10
N ILE A 567 -31.23 -6.33 -2.64
CA ILE A 567 -32.34 -5.38 -2.78
C ILE A 567 -32.73 -4.79 -1.40
N ALA A 568 -32.86 -5.64 -0.37
CA ALA A 568 -33.16 -5.20 0.98
C ALA A 568 -32.06 -4.25 1.53
N VAL A 569 -30.77 -4.55 1.28
CA VAL A 569 -29.65 -3.68 1.66
C VAL A 569 -29.71 -2.34 0.92
N VAL A 570 -29.90 -2.33 -0.40
CA VAL A 570 -30.04 -1.10 -1.21
C VAL A 570 -31.22 -0.26 -0.73
N SER A 571 -32.36 -0.88 -0.44
CA SER A 571 -33.55 -0.20 0.10
C SER A 571 -33.25 0.44 1.46
N ARG A 572 -32.50 -0.24 2.34
CA ARG A 572 -32.09 0.30 3.64
C ARG A 572 -31.15 1.51 3.48
N ILE A 573 -30.19 1.43 2.55
CA ILE A 573 -29.31 2.55 2.22
C ILE A 573 -30.12 3.74 1.70
N HIS A 574 -31.06 3.52 0.79
CA HIS A 574 -31.92 4.58 0.25
C HIS A 574 -32.76 5.25 1.35
N ARG A 575 -33.39 4.47 2.23
CA ARG A 575 -34.14 4.99 3.37
C ARG A 575 -33.33 5.78 4.38
N SER A 576 -31.99 5.62 4.40
CA SER A 576 -31.11 6.47 5.21
C SER A 576 -30.91 7.88 4.63
N GLY A 577 -31.57 8.22 3.51
CA GLY A 577 -31.55 9.54 2.87
C GLY A 577 -30.46 9.71 1.81
N VAL A 578 -29.73 8.66 1.48
CA VAL A 578 -28.70 8.68 0.42
C VAL A 578 -29.37 8.56 -0.94
N ALA A 579 -29.10 9.49 -1.86
CA ALA A 579 -29.51 9.37 -3.25
C ALA A 579 -28.69 8.26 -3.93
N ILE A 580 -29.33 7.47 -4.80
CA ILE A 580 -28.68 6.33 -5.44
C ILE A 580 -28.83 6.41 -6.95
N VAL A 581 -27.73 6.18 -7.67
CA VAL A 581 -27.75 5.87 -9.11
C VAL A 581 -27.44 4.38 -9.26
N LEU A 582 -28.46 3.61 -9.61
CA LEU A 582 -28.39 2.15 -9.77
C LEU A 582 -28.21 1.80 -11.25
N VAL A 583 -27.02 1.34 -11.63
CA VAL A 583 -26.74 0.81 -12.96
C VAL A 583 -26.92 -0.69 -12.93
N GLU A 584 -27.93 -1.20 -13.63
CA GLU A 584 -28.24 -2.64 -13.64
C GLU A 584 -28.80 -3.11 -14.99
N HIS A 585 -28.62 -4.39 -15.26
CA HIS A 585 -29.21 -5.07 -16.42
C HIS A 585 -30.53 -5.76 -16.10
N LEU A 586 -30.77 -6.05 -14.81
CA LEU A 586 -31.96 -6.72 -14.35
C LEU A 586 -33.11 -5.72 -14.22
N LEU A 587 -33.88 -5.53 -15.31
CA LEU A 587 -35.00 -4.58 -15.35
C LEU A 587 -36.02 -4.78 -14.22
N ARG A 588 -36.19 -6.03 -13.73
CA ARG A 588 -37.05 -6.32 -12.57
C ARG A 588 -36.57 -5.56 -11.33
N VAL A 589 -35.27 -5.58 -11.07
CA VAL A 589 -34.68 -4.93 -9.90
C VAL A 589 -34.79 -3.42 -10.00
N VAL A 590 -34.46 -2.89 -11.20
CA VAL A 590 -34.56 -1.44 -11.44
C VAL A 590 -36.01 -0.97 -11.29
N ASN A 591 -36.99 -1.68 -11.86
CA ASN A 591 -38.39 -1.35 -11.74
C ASN A 591 -38.91 -1.42 -10.29
N GLN A 592 -38.35 -2.33 -9.47
CA GLN A 592 -38.75 -2.50 -8.07
C GLN A 592 -38.20 -1.41 -7.16
N LEU A 593 -36.95 -0.96 -7.42
CA LEU A 593 -36.21 -0.05 -6.54
C LEU A 593 -36.31 1.41 -6.96
N SER A 594 -36.30 1.69 -8.28
CA SER A 594 -36.12 3.05 -8.78
C SER A 594 -37.36 3.90 -8.68
N THR A 595 -37.20 5.15 -8.29
CA THR A 595 -38.22 6.19 -8.34
C THR A 595 -38.34 6.79 -9.75
N ARG A 596 -37.19 6.84 -10.47
CA ARG A 596 -37.09 7.32 -11.85
C ARG A 596 -36.08 6.45 -12.62
N MET A 597 -36.33 6.26 -13.90
CA MET A 597 -35.48 5.49 -14.80
C MET A 597 -34.92 6.38 -15.92
N ILE A 598 -33.66 6.21 -16.24
CA ILE A 598 -32.95 6.85 -17.35
C ILE A 598 -32.45 5.74 -18.27
N VAL A 599 -32.78 5.85 -19.58
CA VAL A 599 -32.32 4.90 -20.61
C VAL A 599 -31.30 5.58 -21.49
N LEU A 600 -30.10 5.02 -21.55
CA LEU A 600 -29.09 5.43 -22.52
C LEU A 600 -29.05 4.47 -23.71
N ASN A 601 -28.90 5.01 -24.91
CA ASN A 601 -28.65 4.24 -26.12
C ASN A 601 -27.64 4.97 -27.02
N GLN A 602 -26.59 4.28 -27.44
CA GLN A 602 -25.51 4.82 -28.31
C GLN A 602 -24.97 6.19 -27.84
N GLY A 603 -24.80 6.35 -26.54
CA GLY A 603 -24.26 7.59 -25.96
C GLY A 603 -25.26 8.75 -25.82
N LEU A 604 -26.53 8.52 -26.12
CA LEU A 604 -27.60 9.51 -26.02
C LEU A 604 -28.65 9.11 -24.98
N LEU A 605 -29.35 10.10 -24.41
CA LEU A 605 -30.53 9.90 -23.59
C LEU A 605 -31.69 9.48 -24.49
N LEU A 606 -32.18 8.25 -24.33
CA LEU A 606 -33.28 7.72 -25.12
C LEU A 606 -34.66 8.02 -24.47
N ALA A 607 -34.75 7.75 -23.17
CA ALA A 607 -36.00 7.96 -22.42
C ALA A 607 -35.68 8.26 -20.95
N GLU A 608 -36.57 9.00 -20.30
CA GLU A 608 -36.47 9.33 -18.88
C GLU A 608 -37.88 9.47 -18.27
N GLY A 609 -38.08 8.93 -17.08
CA GLY A 609 -39.39 9.03 -16.39
C GLY A 609 -39.64 7.93 -15.38
N GLU A 610 -40.91 7.77 -15.03
CA GLU A 610 -41.38 6.68 -14.14
C GLU A 610 -41.07 5.31 -14.76
N PRO A 611 -40.49 4.35 -14.02
CA PRO A 611 -40.03 3.07 -14.56
C PRO A 611 -41.08 2.32 -15.41
N ALA A 612 -42.34 2.25 -14.93
CA ALA A 612 -43.42 1.56 -15.65
C ALA A 612 -43.72 2.20 -17.01
N LYS A 613 -43.65 3.53 -17.11
CA LYS A 613 -43.89 4.26 -18.37
C LYS A 613 -42.72 4.10 -19.32
N VAL A 614 -41.50 4.24 -18.83
CA VAL A 614 -40.26 4.08 -19.62
C VAL A 614 -40.15 2.68 -20.21
N LEU A 615 -40.47 1.64 -19.43
CA LEU A 615 -40.45 0.24 -19.89
C LEU A 615 -41.54 -0.09 -20.93
N SER A 616 -42.59 0.71 -21.00
CA SER A 616 -43.68 0.57 -22.02
C SER A 616 -43.42 1.42 -23.29
N ASP A 617 -42.40 2.26 -23.28
CA ASP A 617 -42.01 3.10 -24.44
C ASP A 617 -41.58 2.22 -25.62
N PRO A 618 -42.16 2.40 -26.82
CA PRO A 618 -41.86 1.62 -28.02
C PRO A 618 -40.41 1.64 -28.43
N ASP A 619 -39.72 2.77 -28.25
CA ASP A 619 -38.30 2.94 -28.60
C ASP A 619 -37.42 2.18 -27.62
N VAL A 620 -37.77 2.20 -26.33
CA VAL A 620 -37.06 1.42 -25.29
C VAL A 620 -37.28 -0.08 -25.52
N VAL A 621 -38.52 -0.51 -25.76
CA VAL A 621 -38.83 -1.92 -26.07
C VAL A 621 -38.08 -2.40 -27.31
N THR A 622 -38.03 -1.59 -28.38
CA THR A 622 -37.28 -1.94 -29.61
C THR A 622 -35.77 -2.05 -29.35
N THR A 623 -35.25 -1.18 -28.51
CA THR A 623 -33.82 -1.17 -28.16
C THR A 623 -33.40 -2.44 -27.39
N TYR A 624 -34.23 -2.98 -26.52
CA TYR A 624 -33.96 -4.16 -25.71
C TYR A 624 -34.33 -5.49 -26.38
N LEU A 625 -35.45 -5.53 -27.07
CA LEU A 625 -36.00 -6.78 -27.66
C LEU A 625 -35.66 -6.93 -29.17
N GLY A 626 -35.06 -5.93 -29.78
CA GLY A 626 -34.88 -5.87 -31.23
C GLY A 626 -36.19 -5.59 -31.97
N LYS A 627 -36.12 -5.32 -33.28
CA LYS A 627 -37.35 -5.20 -34.10
C LYS A 627 -38.14 -6.49 -33.98
N ARG A 628 -39.40 -6.40 -33.59
CA ARG A 628 -40.34 -7.53 -33.78
C ARG A 628 -40.22 -7.97 -35.24
N PRO A 629 -39.97 -9.28 -35.53
CA PRO A 629 -40.23 -9.76 -36.87
C PRO A 629 -41.68 -9.42 -37.18
N ASN A 630 -41.91 -8.73 -38.27
CA ASN A 630 -43.18 -8.21 -38.74
C ASN A 630 -44.36 -9.13 -38.33
N ALA A 631 -45.32 -8.54 -37.61
CA ALA A 631 -46.66 -9.12 -37.52
C ALA A 631 -47.39 -8.87 -38.87
#